data_d33550772d9e0f163034be694b27eed2
#
_entry.id   d33550772d9e0f163034be694b27eed2
#
_cell.length_a   1.000
_cell.length_b   1.000
_cell.length_c   1.000
_cell.angle_alpha   90.00
_cell.angle_beta   90.00
_cell.angle_gamma   90.00
#
_symmetry.space_group_name_H-M   'P 1'
#
loop_
_entity.id
_entity.type
_entity.pdbx_description
1 polymer ?
#
loop_
_entity_poly.entity_id
_entity_poly.type
_entity_poly.pdbx_seq_one_letter_code
_entity_poly.pdbx_strand_id
1 'polypeptide(L)'
;YSIHSGDREFEVPNEYPLAAAGWRIDENGRKFIRVKGVRWFTNIDHGRRHPPLALMTMADNLRFSKHKELKGKTAYDHYDNYDAIEVPFTDAIPSDYDGVMGVPISFLDKYCPEQFEILGITKTWYGSASKVYPEQIQVDRHGKETKVTKLNDGAVLLHSEVPQNETYYMVDGKYYTQVYARVLIKHIRS
;
A
#
# COMPACT_ATOMS: atom_id res chain seq x y z
N TYR A 1 -3.82 -9.78 -11.82
CA TYR A 1 -5.15 -9.14 -11.75
C TYR A 1 -5.88 -9.57 -10.47
N SER A 2 -6.59 -8.68 -9.81
CA SER A 2 -7.40 -9.02 -8.65
C SER A 2 -8.84 -8.52 -8.79
N ILE A 3 -9.78 -9.31 -8.27
CA ILE A 3 -11.19 -8.94 -8.20
C ILE A 3 -11.56 -8.93 -6.72
N HIS A 4 -12.03 -7.79 -6.22
CA HIS A 4 -12.49 -7.65 -4.85
C HIS A 4 -13.88 -8.27 -4.71
N SER A 5 -14.02 -9.30 -3.85
CA SER A 5 -15.30 -9.97 -3.57
C SER A 5 -15.99 -9.47 -2.31
N GLY A 6 -15.43 -8.50 -1.61
CA GLY A 6 -15.92 -8.04 -0.32
C GLY A 6 -15.68 -9.05 0.81
N ASP A 7 -16.48 -8.94 1.84
CA ASP A 7 -16.43 -9.87 2.97
C ASP A 7 -17.12 -11.18 2.61
N ARG A 8 -16.54 -12.31 3.01
CA ARG A 8 -17.08 -13.66 2.76
C ARG A 8 -17.10 -14.46 4.05
N GLU A 9 -18.13 -15.30 4.18
CA GLU A 9 -18.20 -16.29 5.23
C GLU A 9 -17.74 -17.65 4.69
N PHE A 10 -16.97 -18.35 5.51
CA PHE A 10 -16.49 -19.70 5.23
C PHE A 10 -16.90 -20.62 6.37
N GLU A 11 -17.46 -21.79 6.03
CA GLU A 11 -17.65 -22.87 6.99
C GLU A 11 -16.29 -23.43 7.41
N VAL A 12 -16.11 -23.67 8.70
CA VAL A 12 -14.87 -24.19 9.26
C VAL A 12 -15.14 -25.44 10.10
N PRO A 13 -14.15 -26.34 10.25
CA PRO A 13 -14.27 -27.52 11.10
C PRO A 13 -14.65 -27.19 12.55
N ASN A 14 -15.28 -28.13 13.24
CA ASN A 14 -15.75 -27.92 14.61
C ASN A 14 -14.64 -27.59 15.61
N GLU A 15 -13.44 -28.11 15.40
CA GLU A 15 -12.23 -27.85 16.20
C GLU A 15 -11.56 -26.51 15.87
N TYR A 16 -12.02 -25.78 14.85
CA TYR A 16 -11.45 -24.48 14.48
C TYR A 16 -11.62 -23.46 15.60
N PRO A 17 -10.53 -22.76 16.05
CA PRO A 17 -10.61 -21.81 17.12
C PRO A 17 -11.37 -20.54 16.69
N LEU A 18 -12.45 -20.18 17.39
CA LEU A 18 -13.24 -18.99 17.14
C LEU A 18 -12.68 -17.75 17.86
N ALA A 19 -11.41 -17.43 17.62
CA ALA A 19 -10.70 -16.33 18.26
C ALA A 19 -10.89 -14.97 17.57
N ALA A 20 -11.31 -14.94 16.31
CA ALA A 20 -11.46 -13.72 15.53
C ALA A 20 -12.88 -13.13 15.66
N ALA A 21 -12.98 -11.80 15.62
CA ALA A 21 -14.29 -11.14 15.53
C ALA A 21 -14.98 -11.52 14.20
N GLY A 22 -16.31 -11.77 14.27
CA GLY A 22 -17.10 -12.08 13.07
C GLY A 22 -17.27 -13.55 12.79
N TRP A 23 -17.30 -14.39 13.83
CA TRP A 23 -17.77 -15.76 13.72
C TRP A 23 -19.26 -15.91 14.07
N ARG A 24 -19.87 -16.96 13.61
CA ARG A 24 -21.22 -17.41 14.04
C ARG A 24 -21.34 -18.92 14.01
N ILE A 25 -22.32 -19.42 14.71
CA ILE A 25 -22.76 -20.81 14.67
C ILE A 25 -24.21 -20.80 14.16
N ASP A 26 -24.55 -21.64 13.18
CA ASP A 26 -25.91 -21.75 12.68
C ASP A 26 -26.78 -22.69 13.53
N GLU A 27 -28.06 -22.81 13.18
CA GLU A 27 -29.05 -23.68 13.86
C GLU A 27 -28.67 -25.17 13.90
N ASN A 28 -27.81 -25.61 12.97
CA ASN A 28 -27.33 -26.98 12.83
C ASN A 28 -25.97 -27.19 13.54
N GLY A 29 -25.48 -26.18 14.26
CA GLY A 29 -24.20 -26.24 14.98
C GLY A 29 -22.96 -26.06 14.08
N ARG A 30 -23.10 -25.67 12.79
CA ARG A 30 -21.98 -25.41 11.89
C ARG A 30 -21.35 -24.07 12.20
N LYS A 31 -20.03 -24.04 12.23
CA LYS A 31 -19.24 -22.86 12.53
C LYS A 31 -18.83 -22.12 11.26
N PHE A 32 -18.96 -20.82 11.27
CA PHE A 32 -18.57 -19.93 10.17
C PHE A 32 -17.66 -18.84 10.68
N ILE A 33 -16.66 -18.49 9.89
CA ILE A 33 -15.81 -17.31 10.09
C ILE A 33 -16.01 -16.32 8.95
N ARG A 34 -15.96 -15.04 9.27
CA ARG A 34 -16.03 -13.95 8.30
C ARG A 34 -14.63 -13.44 7.99
N VAL A 35 -14.22 -13.58 6.74
CA VAL A 35 -12.97 -13.04 6.22
C VAL A 35 -13.27 -11.75 5.48
N LYS A 36 -12.64 -10.65 5.91
CA LYS A 36 -12.82 -9.33 5.30
C LYS A 36 -11.93 -9.16 4.09
N GLY A 37 -12.45 -8.46 3.08
CA GLY A 37 -11.66 -8.03 1.93
C GLY A 37 -11.13 -9.18 1.07
N VAL A 38 -11.88 -10.27 0.91
CA VAL A 38 -11.50 -11.42 0.08
C VAL A 38 -11.32 -10.98 -1.36
N ARG A 39 -10.22 -11.41 -2.01
CA ARG A 39 -9.89 -11.11 -3.39
C ARG A 39 -9.66 -12.38 -4.19
N TRP A 40 -10.10 -12.36 -5.42
CA TRP A 40 -9.75 -13.34 -6.43
C TRP A 40 -8.60 -12.81 -7.27
N PHE A 41 -7.58 -13.63 -7.46
CA PHE A 41 -6.49 -13.33 -8.39
C PHE A 41 -6.64 -14.23 -9.62
N THR A 42 -6.50 -13.65 -10.80
CA THR A 42 -6.59 -14.38 -12.05
C THR A 42 -5.70 -13.73 -13.11
N ASN A 43 -5.20 -14.52 -14.03
CA ASN A 43 -4.53 -14.09 -15.25
C ASN A 43 -5.47 -14.08 -16.47
N ILE A 44 -6.75 -14.43 -16.28
CA ILE A 44 -7.75 -14.37 -17.35
C ILE A 44 -8.01 -12.92 -17.71
N ASP A 45 -7.92 -12.61 -18.99
CA ASP A 45 -8.26 -11.31 -19.53
C ASP A 45 -9.78 -11.13 -19.62
N HIS A 46 -10.24 -9.94 -19.28
CA HIS A 46 -11.65 -9.55 -19.45
C HIS A 46 -11.76 -8.05 -19.71
N GLY A 47 -12.74 -7.65 -20.55
CA GLY A 47 -12.87 -6.28 -21.05
C GLY A 47 -13.07 -5.16 -20.02
N ARG A 48 -13.29 -5.47 -18.74
CA ARG A 48 -13.37 -4.45 -17.67
C ARG A 48 -11.99 -4.02 -17.12
N ARG A 49 -10.93 -4.65 -17.58
CA ARG A 49 -9.57 -4.45 -17.07
C ARG A 49 -8.76 -3.42 -17.81
N HIS A 50 -9.21 -3.05 -18.99
CA HIS A 50 -8.44 -2.23 -19.90
C HIS A 50 -8.94 -0.80 -20.13
N PRO A 51 -10.04 -0.30 -19.47
CA PRO A 51 -10.34 1.11 -19.63
C PRO A 51 -9.19 1.91 -19.00
N PRO A 52 -8.54 2.81 -19.76
CA PRO A 52 -7.53 3.69 -19.23
C PRO A 52 -8.08 4.49 -18.04
N LEU A 53 -7.25 4.68 -17.02
CA LEU A 53 -7.60 5.53 -15.90
C LEU A 53 -7.65 6.99 -16.37
N ALA A 54 -8.72 7.69 -16.01
CA ALA A 54 -8.79 9.14 -16.13
C ALA A 54 -7.94 9.76 -15.00
N LEU A 55 -6.85 10.45 -15.38
CA LEU A 55 -5.87 10.98 -14.45
C LEU A 55 -5.83 12.49 -14.51
N MET A 56 -5.60 13.13 -13.37
CA MET A 56 -5.26 14.54 -13.27
C MET A 56 -3.74 14.74 -13.27
N THR A 57 -3.30 15.96 -13.54
CA THR A 57 -1.89 16.34 -13.36
C THR A 57 -1.48 16.27 -11.88
N MET A 58 -0.19 16.24 -11.58
CA MET A 58 0.30 16.32 -10.19
C MET A 58 -0.20 17.59 -9.51
N ALA A 59 -0.14 18.72 -10.19
CA ALA A 59 -0.62 20.01 -9.67
C ALA A 59 -2.11 19.98 -9.34
N ASP A 60 -2.94 19.40 -10.21
CA ASP A 60 -4.38 19.29 -9.97
C ASP A 60 -4.70 18.32 -8.82
N ASN A 61 -3.99 17.22 -8.72
CA ASN A 61 -4.13 16.28 -7.60
C ASN A 61 -3.82 16.98 -6.27
N LEU A 62 -2.73 17.73 -6.18
CA LEU A 62 -2.36 18.47 -4.95
C LEU A 62 -3.38 19.57 -4.62
N ARG A 63 -3.98 20.18 -5.61
CA ARG A 63 -4.95 21.28 -5.43
C ARG A 63 -6.35 20.79 -5.09
N PHE A 64 -6.84 19.75 -5.76
CA PHE A 64 -8.25 19.36 -5.74
C PHE A 64 -8.52 18.04 -5.02
N SER A 65 -7.48 17.27 -4.65
CA SER A 65 -7.68 15.99 -3.97
C SER A 65 -8.41 16.17 -2.64
N LYS A 66 -9.32 15.23 -2.37
CA LYS A 66 -10.01 15.13 -1.08
C LYS A 66 -9.17 14.39 -0.03
N HIS A 67 -8.09 13.76 -0.45
CA HIS A 67 -7.22 12.94 0.41
C HIS A 67 -6.37 13.81 1.32
N LYS A 68 -6.42 13.51 2.62
CA LYS A 68 -5.69 14.28 3.65
C LYS A 68 -4.18 14.24 3.44
N GLU A 69 -3.69 13.12 2.91
CA GLU A 69 -2.28 12.84 2.64
C GLU A 69 -1.66 13.75 1.58
N LEU A 70 -2.50 14.38 0.75
CA LEU A 70 -2.07 15.32 -0.30
C LEU A 70 -2.35 16.79 0.06
N LYS A 71 -3.24 17.04 1.02
CA LYS A 71 -3.61 18.42 1.39
C LYS A 71 -2.43 19.19 1.96
N GLY A 72 -2.23 20.39 1.41
CA GLY A 72 -1.18 21.32 1.88
C GLY A 72 0.24 20.95 1.43
N LYS A 73 0.40 19.87 0.66
CA LYS A 73 1.69 19.53 0.06
C LYS A 73 1.92 20.30 -1.24
N THR A 74 3.18 20.58 -1.53
CA THR A 74 3.64 21.20 -2.78
C THR A 74 4.16 20.19 -3.80
N ALA A 75 4.44 18.96 -3.34
CA ALA A 75 4.89 17.82 -4.15
C ALA A 75 4.49 16.51 -3.46
N TYR A 76 4.53 15.43 -4.21
CA TYR A 76 4.42 14.08 -3.64
C TYR A 76 5.71 13.71 -2.90
N ASP A 77 5.56 12.92 -1.82
CA ASP A 77 6.71 12.45 -1.05
C ASP A 77 7.56 11.50 -1.90
N HIS A 78 8.87 11.59 -1.76
CA HIS A 78 9.81 10.65 -2.35
C HIS A 78 10.26 9.63 -1.30
N TYR A 79 10.38 8.37 -1.69
CA TYR A 79 10.88 7.36 -0.76
C TYR A 79 12.38 7.56 -0.50
N ASP A 80 12.80 7.28 0.73
CA ASP A 80 14.22 7.32 1.11
C ASP A 80 15.00 6.08 0.63
N ASN A 81 14.31 4.97 0.38
CA ASN A 81 14.91 3.69 -0.01
C ASN A 81 14.47 3.13 -1.37
N TYR A 82 13.72 3.89 -2.15
CA TYR A 82 13.37 3.58 -3.55
C TYR A 82 13.41 4.87 -4.36
N ASP A 83 13.88 4.79 -5.61
CA ASP A 83 13.80 5.92 -6.55
C ASP A 83 12.39 6.02 -7.13
N ALA A 84 11.44 6.39 -6.27
CA ALA A 84 10.03 6.49 -6.61
C ALA A 84 9.29 7.46 -5.67
N ILE A 85 8.18 8.02 -6.14
CA ILE A 85 7.27 8.85 -5.33
C ILE A 85 6.16 8.01 -4.70
N GLU A 86 5.69 8.42 -3.51
CA GLU A 86 4.51 7.85 -2.86
C GLU A 86 3.23 8.41 -3.47
N VAL A 87 2.43 7.54 -4.06
CA VAL A 87 1.08 7.86 -4.53
C VAL A 87 0.08 7.19 -3.59
N PRO A 88 -0.54 7.92 -2.66
CA PRO A 88 -1.31 7.32 -1.58
C PRO A 88 -2.61 6.63 -2.04
N PHE A 89 -3.15 7.03 -3.19
CA PHE A 89 -4.41 6.51 -3.74
C PHE A 89 -4.35 6.32 -5.25
N THR A 90 -5.07 5.33 -5.78
CA THR A 90 -5.09 5.03 -7.22
C THR A 90 -5.66 6.18 -8.06
N ASP A 91 -6.60 6.95 -7.52
CA ASP A 91 -7.19 8.13 -8.18
C ASP A 91 -6.32 9.39 -8.09
N ALA A 92 -5.20 9.30 -7.39
CA ALA A 92 -4.21 10.35 -7.27
C ALA A 92 -2.93 10.08 -8.09
N ILE A 93 -2.94 9.11 -8.98
CA ILE A 93 -1.81 8.87 -9.90
C ILE A 93 -1.70 10.09 -10.83
N PRO A 94 -0.56 10.81 -10.86
CA PRO A 94 -0.40 11.96 -11.73
C PRO A 94 -0.21 11.55 -13.20
N SER A 95 -0.88 12.26 -14.10
CA SER A 95 -0.80 12.01 -15.56
C SER A 95 0.51 12.49 -16.19
N ASP A 96 1.21 13.41 -15.51
CA ASP A 96 2.36 14.17 -16.02
C ASP A 96 3.69 13.82 -15.34
N TYR A 97 3.75 12.71 -14.59
CA TYR A 97 4.98 12.26 -13.95
C TYR A 97 5.64 11.11 -14.72
N ASP A 98 6.91 11.28 -15.10
CA ASP A 98 7.66 10.31 -15.92
C ASP A 98 8.47 9.30 -15.09
N GLY A 99 8.59 9.51 -13.79
CA GLY A 99 9.35 8.65 -12.89
C GLY A 99 8.57 7.44 -12.41
N VAL A 100 9.18 6.67 -11.53
CA VAL A 100 8.55 5.51 -10.88
C VAL A 100 7.63 5.99 -9.75
N MET A 101 6.49 5.36 -9.63
CA MET A 101 5.45 5.66 -8.64
C MET A 101 5.13 4.42 -7.82
N GLY A 102 5.08 4.55 -6.50
CA GLY A 102 4.57 3.52 -5.60
C GLY A 102 3.08 3.71 -5.35
N VAL A 103 2.25 2.82 -5.83
CA VAL A 103 0.79 2.89 -5.73
C VAL A 103 0.25 1.79 -4.81
N PRO A 104 -0.93 1.97 -4.19
CA PRO A 104 -1.56 0.93 -3.38
C PRO A 104 -1.82 -0.35 -4.19
N ILE A 105 -1.80 -1.51 -3.53
CA ILE A 105 -2.10 -2.81 -4.17
C ILE A 105 -3.49 -2.81 -4.84
N SER A 106 -4.45 -2.02 -4.36
CA SER A 106 -5.76 -1.86 -4.98
C SER A 106 -5.70 -1.30 -6.42
N PHE A 107 -4.58 -0.72 -6.84
CA PHE A 107 -4.31 -0.35 -8.24
C PHE A 107 -4.47 -1.55 -9.18
N LEU A 108 -4.10 -2.76 -8.73
CA LEU A 108 -4.22 -3.98 -9.55
C LEU A 108 -5.65 -4.29 -10.00
N ASP A 109 -6.66 -3.77 -9.29
CA ASP A 109 -8.07 -3.92 -9.65
C ASP A 109 -8.45 -3.07 -10.88
N LYS A 110 -7.64 -2.03 -11.16
CA LYS A 110 -7.86 -1.03 -12.23
C LYS A 110 -6.69 -0.96 -13.21
N TYR A 111 -5.79 -1.91 -13.16
CA TYR A 111 -4.59 -1.93 -13.99
C TYR A 111 -4.93 -1.97 -15.48
N CYS A 112 -4.43 -1.00 -16.23
CA CYS A 112 -4.47 -0.95 -17.68
C CYS A 112 -3.04 -1.15 -18.24
N PRO A 113 -2.74 -2.28 -18.89
CA PRO A 113 -1.41 -2.59 -19.40
C PRO A 113 -0.96 -1.69 -20.56
N GLU A 114 -1.88 -0.99 -21.21
CA GLU A 114 -1.54 -0.02 -22.26
C GLU A 114 -1.13 1.34 -21.66
N GLN A 115 -1.48 1.60 -20.41
CA GLN A 115 -1.20 2.86 -19.73
C GLN A 115 -0.02 2.78 -18.77
N PHE A 116 0.20 1.61 -18.16
CA PHE A 116 1.22 1.44 -17.12
C PHE A 116 2.02 0.16 -17.27
N GLU A 117 3.31 0.26 -17.01
CA GLU A 117 4.19 -0.86 -16.75
C GLU A 117 4.28 -1.12 -15.25
N ILE A 118 4.20 -2.39 -14.82
CA ILE A 118 4.45 -2.82 -13.45
C ILE A 118 5.92 -3.25 -13.34
N LEU A 119 6.68 -2.56 -12.48
CA LEU A 119 8.11 -2.80 -12.28
C LEU A 119 8.40 -3.76 -11.12
N GLY A 120 7.47 -3.86 -10.16
CA GLY A 120 7.65 -4.71 -8.99
C GLY A 120 6.83 -4.27 -7.79
N ILE A 121 7.31 -4.64 -6.60
CA ILE A 121 6.68 -4.31 -5.32
C ILE A 121 7.74 -3.84 -4.33
N THR A 122 7.39 -2.92 -3.43
CA THR A 122 8.30 -2.39 -2.41
C THR A 122 8.55 -3.40 -1.29
N LYS A 123 9.32 -4.43 -1.60
CA LYS A 123 9.81 -5.44 -0.66
C LYS A 123 11.29 -5.66 -0.89
N THR A 124 12.07 -5.60 0.16
CA THR A 124 13.55 -5.66 0.07
C THR A 124 14.07 -6.95 -0.56
N TRP A 125 13.39 -8.07 -0.37
CA TRP A 125 13.82 -9.35 -0.97
C TRP A 125 13.75 -9.40 -2.51
N TYR A 126 13.10 -8.43 -3.15
CA TYR A 126 13.13 -8.29 -4.61
C TYR A 126 14.34 -7.52 -5.14
N GLY A 127 15.22 -7.04 -4.23
CA GLY A 127 16.47 -6.39 -4.59
C GLY A 127 16.34 -5.01 -5.25
N SER A 128 15.15 -4.40 -5.21
CA SER A 128 14.90 -3.10 -5.84
C SER A 128 15.10 -1.89 -4.90
N ALA A 129 15.32 -2.13 -3.61
CA ALA A 129 15.61 -1.06 -2.66
C ALA A 129 17.01 -0.49 -2.89
N SER A 130 17.13 0.83 -2.96
CA SER A 130 18.40 1.56 -3.11
C SER A 130 19.17 1.70 -1.79
N LYS A 131 18.51 1.44 -0.67
CA LYS A 131 19.05 1.62 0.67
C LYS A 131 18.49 0.59 1.64
N VAL A 132 19.33 0.10 2.54
CA VAL A 132 18.99 -0.78 3.65
C VAL A 132 19.37 -0.08 4.95
N TYR A 133 18.50 -0.14 5.94
CA TYR A 133 18.72 0.46 7.24
C TYR A 133 19.31 -0.55 8.22
N PRO A 134 20.28 -0.14 9.06
CA PRO A 134 20.77 -0.97 10.16
C PRO A 134 19.67 -1.18 11.22
N GLU A 135 20.03 -1.62 12.41
CA GLU A 135 19.11 -1.74 13.54
C GLU A 135 18.33 -0.41 13.75
N GLN A 136 17.01 -0.50 13.86
CA GLN A 136 16.13 0.64 14.05
C GLN A 136 15.46 0.57 15.42
N ILE A 137 15.11 1.74 15.97
CA ILE A 137 14.25 1.85 17.14
C ILE A 137 12.86 2.22 16.65
N GLN A 138 11.91 1.29 16.76
CA GLN A 138 10.49 1.58 16.55
C GLN A 138 9.93 2.24 17.81
N VAL A 139 9.25 3.37 17.63
CA VAL A 139 8.49 4.05 18.67
C VAL A 139 7.01 3.94 18.31
N ASP A 140 6.22 3.32 19.17
CA ASP A 140 4.78 3.23 18.94
C ASP A 140 4.06 4.52 19.35
N ARG A 141 2.76 4.61 19.06
CA ARG A 141 1.92 5.78 19.38
C ARG A 141 1.81 6.08 20.89
N HIS A 142 2.27 5.17 21.74
CA HIS A 142 2.31 5.33 23.20
C HIS A 142 3.71 5.67 23.72
N GLY A 143 4.68 5.84 22.81
CA GLY A 143 6.08 6.16 23.15
C GLY A 143 6.92 4.95 23.57
N LYS A 144 6.42 3.71 23.40
CA LYS A 144 7.20 2.51 23.71
C LYS A 144 8.22 2.25 22.61
N GLU A 145 9.48 2.12 23.01
CA GLU A 145 10.60 1.82 22.14
C GLU A 145 10.85 0.31 22.02
N THR A 146 11.16 -0.13 20.81
CA THR A 146 11.53 -1.54 20.53
C THR A 146 12.54 -1.60 19.41
N LYS A 147 13.61 -2.37 19.57
CA LYS A 147 14.59 -2.64 18.49
C LYS A 147 13.99 -3.55 17.44
N VAL A 148 14.10 -3.17 16.19
CA VAL A 148 13.51 -3.88 15.05
C VAL A 148 14.35 -3.73 13.78
N THR A 149 13.94 -4.43 12.70
CA THR A 149 14.52 -4.31 11.36
C THR A 149 13.44 -4.06 10.28
N LYS A 150 12.25 -3.62 10.70
CA LYS A 150 11.04 -3.56 9.87
C LYS A 150 11.09 -2.55 8.72
N LEU A 151 11.86 -1.46 8.84
CA LEU A 151 11.99 -0.49 7.74
C LEU A 151 12.42 -1.15 6.43
N ASN A 152 13.18 -2.26 6.52
CA ASN A 152 13.65 -2.99 5.36
C ASN A 152 12.55 -3.82 4.65
N ASP A 153 11.34 -3.89 5.20
CA ASP A 153 10.23 -4.67 4.64
C ASP A 153 9.32 -3.88 3.68
N GLY A 154 9.63 -2.63 3.39
CA GLY A 154 8.79 -1.80 2.53
C GLY A 154 9.41 -0.48 2.13
N ALA A 155 8.62 0.39 1.50
CA ALA A 155 9.02 1.75 1.22
C ALA A 155 8.98 2.62 2.47
N VAL A 156 9.88 3.59 2.55
CA VAL A 156 10.15 4.39 3.73
C VAL A 156 10.11 5.87 3.39
N LEU A 157 9.43 6.65 4.22
CA LEU A 157 9.40 8.11 4.15
C LEU A 157 10.26 8.70 5.26
N LEU A 158 11.11 9.66 4.91
CA LEU A 158 11.91 10.45 5.84
C LEU A 158 11.12 11.68 6.29
N HIS A 159 11.15 11.97 7.59
CA HIS A 159 10.51 13.13 8.19
C HIS A 159 11.52 14.07 8.82
N SER A 160 11.29 15.38 8.68
CA SER A 160 12.08 16.44 9.33
C SER A 160 11.78 16.58 10.84
N GLU A 161 10.57 16.15 11.23
CA GLU A 161 10.09 16.24 12.61
C GLU A 161 9.56 14.88 13.07
N VAL A 162 9.37 14.71 14.37
CA VAL A 162 8.79 13.49 14.96
C VAL A 162 7.34 13.31 14.47
N PRO A 163 7.00 12.22 13.79
CA PRO A 163 5.64 11.93 13.39
C PRO A 163 4.72 11.81 14.61
N GLN A 164 3.55 12.48 14.54
CA GLN A 164 2.61 12.53 15.63
C GLN A 164 1.48 11.51 15.44
N ASN A 165 1.06 10.86 16.53
CA ASN A 165 -0.08 9.93 16.56
C ASN A 165 0.06 8.66 15.70
N GLU A 166 1.25 8.32 15.27
CA GLU A 166 1.53 7.12 14.49
C GLU A 166 2.81 6.43 14.99
N THR A 167 3.03 5.20 14.54
CA THR A 167 4.29 4.48 14.79
C THR A 167 5.34 5.00 13.84
N TYR A 168 6.50 5.37 14.38
CA TYR A 168 7.67 5.80 13.59
C TYR A 168 8.94 5.04 14.01
N TYR A 169 10.00 5.25 13.26
CA TYR A 169 11.29 4.59 13.47
C TYR A 169 12.39 5.63 13.54
N MET A 170 13.37 5.38 14.40
CA MET A 170 14.57 6.19 14.51
C MET A 170 15.79 5.40 14.01
N VAL A 171 16.57 6.04 13.13
CA VAL A 171 17.87 5.55 12.66
C VAL A 171 18.80 6.76 12.57
N ASP A 172 19.94 6.72 13.24
CA ASP A 172 20.95 7.78 13.22
C ASP A 172 20.39 9.19 13.48
N GLY A 173 19.46 9.30 14.44
CA GLY A 173 18.83 10.57 14.82
C GLY A 173 17.81 11.11 13.81
N LYS A 174 17.42 10.36 12.80
CA LYS A 174 16.40 10.70 11.82
C LYS A 174 15.13 9.92 12.06
N TYR A 175 13.99 10.48 11.64
CA TYR A 175 12.66 9.92 11.83
C TYR A 175 12.11 9.39 10.53
N TYR A 176 11.55 8.19 10.57
CA TYR A 176 11.04 7.50 9.39
C TYR A 176 9.67 6.89 9.67
N THR A 177 8.83 6.83 8.65
CA THR A 177 7.63 5.98 8.65
C THR A 177 7.72 4.97 7.52
N GLN A 178 7.17 3.78 7.76
CA GLN A 178 7.07 2.75 6.74
C GLN A 178 5.66 2.77 6.13
N VAL A 179 5.57 2.84 4.84
CA VAL A 179 4.29 2.67 4.14
C VAL A 179 4.02 1.19 3.86
N TYR A 180 2.74 0.83 3.78
CA TYR A 180 2.35 -0.51 3.34
C TYR A 180 2.94 -0.82 1.97
N ALA A 181 3.08 -2.13 1.66
CA ALA A 181 3.62 -2.55 0.37
C ALA A 181 2.91 -1.85 -0.80
N ARG A 182 3.72 -1.29 -1.70
CA ARG A 182 3.29 -0.58 -2.91
C ARG A 182 3.67 -1.37 -4.15
N VAL A 183 2.84 -1.29 -5.16
CA VAL A 183 3.18 -1.70 -6.51
C VAL A 183 3.97 -0.56 -7.15
N LEU A 184 5.16 -0.85 -7.67
CA LEU A 184 5.97 0.12 -8.41
C LEU A 184 5.52 0.11 -9.86
N ILE A 185 5.09 1.27 -10.35
CA ILE A 185 4.60 1.46 -11.72
C ILE A 185 5.28 2.63 -12.40
N LYS A 186 5.22 2.63 -13.73
CA LYS A 186 5.63 3.73 -14.58
C LYS A 186 4.63 3.90 -15.72
N HIS A 187 4.42 5.13 -16.20
CA HIS A 187 3.65 5.37 -17.41
C HIS A 187 4.33 4.75 -18.63
N ILE A 188 3.55 4.07 -19.48
CA ILE A 188 3.94 3.74 -20.83
C ILE A 188 3.64 4.98 -21.68
N ARG A 189 4.67 5.60 -22.22
CA ARG A 189 4.54 6.69 -23.17
C ARG A 189 4.84 6.16 -24.57
N SER A 190 3.88 6.32 -25.45
CA SER A 190 4.04 6.07 -26.89
C SER A 190 4.79 7.23 -27.56
#